data_3435fbec10a9b4f3298a1778dbe125f7
#
_entry.id   3435fbec10a9b4f3298a1778dbe125f7
#
_cell.length_a   1.000
_cell.length_b   1.000
_cell.length_c   1.000
_cell.angle_alpha   90.00
_cell.angle_beta   90.00
_cell.angle_gamma   90.00
#
_symmetry.space_group_name_H-M   'P 1'
#
loop_
_entity.id
_entity.type
_entity.pdbx_description
1 polymer ?
#
loop_
_entity_poly.entity_id
_entity_poly.type
_entity_poly.pdbx_seq_one_letter_code
_entity_poly.pdbx_strand_id
1 'polypeptide(L)'
;SDEIHSDMALFGNRHVPFASVSEHAADISITFGAPTKTFNMAGIVSSYSIVPNGDLRERFYGWLKANELDEPTLFAPIATIAAFRKGEEWRKQMLAYVEENVNFVENYCKDHIPGIRPLRPQASFLVWLDCNGLGLNHEQLLDLFIDKAHLALNDGEMFGPGGEGFMRLNIGTPRAVLRQALDQLTEAVKNL
;
A
#
# COMPACT_ATOMS: atom_id res chain seq x y z
N SER A 1 -4.03 14.54 -5.47
CA SER A 1 -2.99 13.51 -5.42
C SER A 1 -2.97 12.86 -4.05
N ASP A 2 -3.28 11.55 -3.96
CA ASP A 2 -3.13 10.78 -2.73
C ASP A 2 -1.69 10.24 -2.67
N GLU A 3 -0.90 10.81 -1.76
CA GLU A 3 0.52 10.49 -1.59
C GLU A 3 0.80 9.83 -0.22
N ILE A 4 -0.17 9.11 0.33
CA ILE A 4 -0.08 8.49 1.65
C ILE A 4 1.06 7.46 1.77
N HIS A 5 1.55 6.92 0.65
CA HIS A 5 2.66 5.98 0.56
C HIS A 5 3.99 6.64 0.16
N SER A 6 4.08 7.97 0.07
CA SER A 6 5.25 8.72 -0.41
C SER A 6 6.57 8.39 0.32
N ASP A 7 6.49 8.14 1.63
CA ASP A 7 7.65 7.83 2.47
C ASP A 7 8.12 6.36 2.38
N MET A 8 7.49 5.57 1.53
CA MET A 8 7.70 4.12 1.43
C MET A 8 8.30 3.68 0.10
N ALA A 9 9.10 4.53 -0.55
CA ALA A 9 9.86 4.14 -1.74
C ALA A 9 10.89 3.05 -1.37
N LEU A 10 10.99 2.02 -2.21
CA LEU A 10 11.81 0.81 -2.01
C LEU A 10 12.92 0.72 -3.07
N PHE A 11 13.94 -0.08 -2.80
CA PHE A 11 15.01 -0.43 -3.75
C PHE A 11 15.70 0.80 -4.37
N GLY A 12 15.91 1.85 -3.56
CA GLY A 12 16.56 3.08 -4.02
C GLY A 12 15.69 3.99 -4.90
N ASN A 13 14.43 3.63 -5.12
CA ASN A 13 13.49 4.51 -5.80
C ASN A 13 13.20 5.75 -4.95
N ARG A 14 12.69 6.80 -5.60
CA ARG A 14 12.31 8.05 -4.93
C ARG A 14 10.90 8.43 -5.35
N HIS A 15 10.12 8.88 -4.38
CA HIS A 15 8.84 9.49 -4.66
C HIS A 15 9.02 10.86 -5.31
N VAL A 16 8.20 11.15 -6.30
CA VAL A 16 8.11 12.46 -6.95
C VAL A 16 6.73 13.02 -6.66
N PRO A 17 6.60 14.02 -5.76
CA PRO A 17 5.31 14.63 -5.48
C PRO A 17 4.68 15.21 -6.75
N PHE A 18 3.38 14.96 -6.97
CA PHE A 18 2.69 15.45 -8.17
C PHE A 18 2.82 16.97 -8.33
N ALA A 19 2.65 17.72 -7.25
CA ALA A 19 2.78 19.18 -7.26
C ALA A 19 4.20 19.67 -7.61
N SER A 20 5.23 18.82 -7.58
CA SER A 20 6.61 19.20 -7.92
C SER A 20 6.94 19.03 -9.42
N VAL A 21 6.04 18.43 -10.19
CA VAL A 21 6.27 18.11 -11.61
C VAL A 21 6.31 19.39 -12.46
N SER A 22 5.46 20.38 -12.16
CA SER A 22 5.44 21.68 -12.82
C SER A 22 4.66 22.70 -11.98
N GLU A 23 4.82 23.98 -12.29
CA GLU A 23 4.01 25.06 -11.67
C GLU A 23 2.51 24.83 -11.92
N HIS A 24 2.14 24.40 -13.12
CA HIS A 24 0.76 24.06 -13.44
C HIS A 24 0.23 22.89 -12.58
N ALA A 25 1.02 21.83 -12.40
CA ALA A 25 0.64 20.72 -11.53
C ALA A 25 0.42 21.17 -10.08
N ALA A 26 1.27 22.06 -9.57
CA ALA A 26 1.10 22.66 -8.25
C ALA A 26 -0.18 23.49 -8.15
N ASP A 27 -0.48 24.29 -9.18
CA ASP A 27 -1.62 25.19 -9.22
C ASP A 27 -2.99 24.48 -9.22
N ILE A 28 -3.08 23.30 -9.84
CA ILE A 28 -4.33 22.54 -9.99
C ILE A 28 -4.52 21.41 -8.99
N SER A 29 -3.59 21.22 -8.04
CA SER A 29 -3.58 20.02 -7.17
C SER A 29 -3.84 20.30 -5.70
N ILE A 30 -4.42 19.29 -5.05
CA ILE A 30 -4.45 19.12 -3.59
C ILE A 30 -3.69 17.82 -3.32
N THR A 31 -2.56 17.90 -2.61
CA THR A 31 -1.79 16.73 -2.21
C THR A 31 -2.19 16.28 -0.82
N PHE A 32 -2.54 15.01 -0.66
CA PHE A 32 -2.87 14.41 0.63
C PHE A 32 -1.74 13.51 1.09
N GLY A 33 -1.37 13.64 2.36
CA GLY A 33 -0.38 12.80 3.01
C GLY A 33 -0.78 12.43 4.43
N ALA A 34 -0.16 11.40 4.98
CA ALA A 34 -0.39 10.97 6.35
C ALA A 34 0.77 10.11 6.89
N PRO A 35 1.05 10.15 8.19
CA PRO A 35 2.01 9.24 8.81
C PRO A 35 1.47 7.82 8.99
N THR A 36 0.17 7.62 8.79
CA THR A 36 -0.59 6.46 9.23
C THR A 36 -0.15 5.14 8.59
N LYS A 37 0.24 5.16 7.32
CA LYS A 37 0.74 3.97 6.62
C LYS A 37 2.22 3.74 6.92
N THR A 38 3.04 4.77 6.77
CA THR A 38 4.49 4.69 6.98
C THR A 38 4.84 4.25 8.40
N PHE A 39 4.18 4.77 9.42
CA PHE A 39 4.48 4.50 10.81
C PHE A 39 3.50 3.53 11.49
N ASN A 40 2.69 2.82 10.71
CA ASN A 40 1.72 1.81 11.19
C ASN A 40 0.81 2.35 12.32
N MET A 41 0.26 3.54 12.13
CA MET A 41 -0.55 4.24 13.13
C MET A 41 -1.94 4.65 12.59
N ALA A 42 -2.55 3.80 11.76
CA ALA A 42 -3.82 4.10 11.10
C ALA A 42 -4.96 4.45 12.09
N GLY A 43 -4.95 3.85 13.28
CA GLY A 43 -5.94 4.10 14.34
C GLY A 43 -5.90 5.52 14.93
N ILE A 44 -4.84 6.30 14.67
CA ILE A 44 -4.74 7.72 15.08
C ILE A 44 -5.62 8.62 14.19
N VAL A 45 -5.99 8.15 12.99
CA VAL A 45 -6.83 8.89 12.04
C VAL A 45 -6.29 10.31 11.81
N SER A 46 -5.10 10.39 11.22
CA SER A 46 -4.42 11.67 10.96
C SER A 46 -4.03 11.76 9.49
N SER A 47 -4.35 12.89 8.87
CA SER A 47 -3.89 13.26 7.54
C SER A 47 -3.61 14.75 7.47
N TYR A 48 -2.91 15.17 6.44
CA TYR A 48 -2.71 16.57 6.10
C TYR A 48 -2.88 16.77 4.60
N SER A 49 -3.17 18.00 4.20
CA SER A 49 -3.19 18.38 2.80
C SER A 49 -2.31 19.58 2.51
N ILE A 50 -1.71 19.59 1.33
CA ILE A 50 -0.88 20.69 0.82
C ILE A 50 -1.57 21.24 -0.43
N VAL A 51 -1.93 22.51 -0.40
CA VAL A 51 -2.65 23.17 -1.49
C VAL A 51 -1.91 24.48 -1.83
N PRO A 52 -1.03 24.48 -2.84
CA PRO A 52 -0.24 25.66 -3.22
C PRO A 52 -1.12 26.83 -3.69
N ASN A 53 -2.11 26.56 -4.55
CA ASN A 53 -3.04 27.57 -5.07
C ASN A 53 -3.91 28.15 -3.96
N GLY A 54 -3.87 29.49 -3.78
CA GLY A 54 -4.58 30.22 -2.73
C GLY A 54 -6.10 30.07 -2.82
N ASP A 55 -6.66 30.26 -4.02
CA ASP A 55 -8.11 30.19 -4.24
C ASP A 55 -8.64 28.77 -4.03
N LEU A 56 -7.92 27.77 -4.54
CA LEU A 56 -8.26 26.36 -4.34
C LEU A 56 -8.18 25.99 -2.84
N ARG A 57 -7.15 26.49 -2.14
CA ARG A 57 -6.96 26.25 -0.71
C ARG A 57 -8.08 26.85 0.13
N GLU A 58 -8.46 28.09 -0.16
CA GLU A 58 -9.55 28.78 0.57
C GLU A 58 -10.88 28.04 0.38
N ARG A 59 -11.20 27.65 -0.86
CA ARG A 59 -12.43 26.90 -1.16
C ARG A 59 -12.43 25.52 -0.48
N PHE A 60 -11.31 24.80 -0.53
CA PHE A 60 -11.19 23.46 0.05
C PHE A 60 -11.33 23.48 1.57
N TYR A 61 -10.52 24.30 2.26
CA TYR A 61 -10.59 24.37 3.72
C TYR A 61 -11.86 25.09 4.20
N GLY A 62 -12.39 26.04 3.44
CA GLY A 62 -13.68 26.65 3.73
C GLY A 62 -14.82 25.65 3.71
N TRP A 63 -14.80 24.70 2.75
CA TRP A 63 -15.77 23.62 2.70
C TRP A 63 -15.61 22.63 3.87
N LEU A 64 -14.38 22.22 4.19
CA LEU A 64 -14.12 21.34 5.34
C LEU A 64 -14.63 21.96 6.64
N LYS A 65 -14.32 23.25 6.88
CA LYS A 65 -14.75 23.99 8.08
C LYS A 65 -16.27 24.10 8.16
N ALA A 66 -16.93 24.42 7.05
CA ALA A 66 -18.39 24.54 7.00
C ALA A 66 -19.12 23.23 7.32
N ASN A 67 -18.44 22.08 7.15
CA ASN A 67 -18.95 20.73 7.42
C ASN A 67 -18.34 20.09 8.68
N GLU A 68 -17.59 20.84 9.49
CA GLU A 68 -16.94 20.36 10.74
C GLU A 68 -16.02 19.14 10.50
N LEU A 69 -15.30 19.11 9.35
CA LEU A 69 -14.41 18.03 8.94
C LEU A 69 -12.92 18.39 9.11
N ASP A 70 -12.61 19.55 9.65
CA ASP A 70 -11.25 20.08 9.79
C ASP A 70 -10.66 19.90 11.21
N GLU A 71 -11.40 19.28 12.12
CA GLU A 71 -10.94 19.05 13.49
C GLU A 71 -10.34 17.65 13.68
N PRO A 72 -9.00 17.54 13.83
CA PRO A 72 -8.36 16.27 14.12
C PRO A 72 -8.63 15.82 15.56
N THR A 73 -8.50 14.52 15.83
CA THR A 73 -8.52 14.03 17.21
C THR A 73 -7.36 14.63 18.01
N LEU A 74 -7.52 14.75 19.34
CA LEU A 74 -6.53 15.37 20.24
C LEU A 74 -5.10 14.82 20.06
N PHE A 75 -4.97 13.52 19.82
CA PHE A 75 -3.66 12.86 19.71
C PHE A 75 -3.07 12.92 18.30
N ALA A 76 -3.87 13.21 17.27
CA ALA A 76 -3.43 13.18 15.88
C ALA A 76 -2.26 14.11 15.57
N PRO A 77 -2.29 15.43 15.90
CA PRO A 77 -1.16 16.31 15.64
C PRO A 77 0.08 15.95 16.46
N ILE A 78 -0.08 15.52 17.70
CA ILE A 78 1.04 15.14 18.58
C ILE A 78 1.76 13.91 18.02
N ALA A 79 0.99 12.88 17.66
CA ALA A 79 1.51 11.64 17.09
C ALA A 79 2.17 11.87 15.72
N THR A 80 1.56 12.69 14.87
CA THR A 80 2.10 13.08 13.56
C THR A 80 3.45 13.78 13.69
N ILE A 81 3.54 14.78 14.57
CA ILE A 81 4.79 15.50 14.84
C ILE A 81 5.87 14.56 15.39
N ALA A 82 5.51 13.68 16.32
CA ALA A 82 6.44 12.71 16.89
C ALA A 82 6.94 11.72 15.83
N ALA A 83 6.06 11.18 14.99
CA ALA A 83 6.41 10.26 13.91
C ALA A 83 7.42 10.88 12.93
N PHE A 84 7.13 12.06 12.39
CA PHE A 84 8.01 12.71 11.42
C PHE A 84 9.31 13.25 12.05
N ARG A 85 9.31 13.69 13.30
CA ARG A 85 10.54 14.21 13.94
C ARG A 85 11.45 13.12 14.51
N LYS A 86 10.90 11.98 14.92
CA LYS A 86 11.64 10.97 15.68
C LYS A 86 11.58 9.56 15.06
N GLY A 87 10.76 9.34 14.05
CA GLY A 87 10.50 8.01 13.48
C GLY A 87 11.44 7.60 12.35
N GLU A 88 12.40 8.42 11.93
CA GLU A 88 13.24 8.16 10.75
C GLU A 88 14.03 6.86 10.84
N GLU A 89 14.61 6.56 11.99
CA GLU A 89 15.37 5.31 12.18
C GLU A 89 14.46 4.09 12.08
N TRP A 90 13.28 4.15 12.71
CA TRP A 90 12.27 3.11 12.58
C TRP A 90 11.82 2.93 11.13
N ARG A 91 11.58 4.04 10.40
CA ARG A 91 11.19 4.01 9.00
C ARG A 91 12.22 3.30 8.13
N LYS A 92 13.52 3.61 8.32
CA LYS A 92 14.61 2.94 7.57
C LYS A 92 14.64 1.44 7.82
N GLN A 93 14.54 1.02 9.08
CA GLN A 93 14.51 -0.40 9.43
C GLN A 93 13.26 -1.10 8.87
N MET A 94 12.10 -0.47 8.92
CA MET A 94 10.87 -0.97 8.33
C MET A 94 10.99 -1.14 6.82
N LEU A 95 11.53 -0.15 6.10
CA LEU A 95 11.73 -0.25 4.65
C LEU A 95 12.68 -1.39 4.29
N ALA A 96 13.81 -1.53 4.98
CA ALA A 96 14.73 -2.65 4.76
C ALA A 96 14.03 -4.00 4.99
N TYR A 97 13.21 -4.12 6.03
CA TYR A 97 12.44 -5.33 6.31
C TYR A 97 11.40 -5.63 5.22
N VAL A 98 10.73 -4.60 4.70
CA VAL A 98 9.76 -4.73 3.61
C VAL A 98 10.47 -5.16 2.32
N GLU A 99 11.61 -4.58 1.98
CA GLU A 99 12.43 -5.00 0.82
C GLU A 99 12.83 -6.48 0.90
N GLU A 100 13.25 -6.93 2.09
CA GLU A 100 13.53 -8.34 2.32
C GLU A 100 12.28 -9.22 2.18
N ASN A 101 11.10 -8.73 2.60
CA ASN A 101 9.84 -9.43 2.41
C ASN A 101 9.48 -9.54 0.92
N VAL A 102 9.70 -8.50 0.11
CA VAL A 102 9.53 -8.56 -1.35
C VAL A 102 10.42 -9.65 -1.93
N ASN A 103 11.72 -9.62 -1.62
CA ASN A 103 12.68 -10.61 -2.11
C ASN A 103 12.28 -12.05 -1.69
N PHE A 104 11.79 -12.19 -0.47
CA PHE A 104 11.32 -13.48 0.04
C PHE A 104 10.12 -14.01 -0.76
N VAL A 105 9.10 -13.17 -1.01
CA VAL A 105 7.90 -13.56 -1.77
C VAL A 105 8.26 -13.95 -3.20
N GLU A 106 9.11 -13.16 -3.86
CA GLU A 106 9.55 -13.44 -5.24
C GLU A 106 10.27 -14.80 -5.34
N ASN A 107 11.25 -15.04 -4.46
CA ASN A 107 12.00 -16.29 -4.46
C ASN A 107 11.09 -17.47 -4.09
N TYR A 108 10.26 -17.30 -3.08
CA TYR A 108 9.35 -18.35 -2.63
C TYR A 108 8.37 -18.77 -3.73
N CYS A 109 7.70 -17.81 -4.37
CA CYS A 109 6.76 -18.11 -5.46
C CYS A 109 7.48 -18.78 -6.64
N LYS A 110 8.64 -18.27 -7.03
CA LYS A 110 9.45 -18.86 -8.10
C LYS A 110 9.79 -20.35 -7.85
N ASP A 111 10.12 -20.67 -6.60
CA ASP A 111 10.63 -22.01 -6.26
C ASP A 111 9.49 -23.00 -5.92
N HIS A 112 8.34 -22.51 -5.43
CA HIS A 112 7.31 -23.36 -4.84
C HIS A 112 5.91 -23.23 -5.44
N ILE A 113 5.59 -22.11 -6.13
CA ILE A 113 4.24 -21.84 -6.62
C ILE A 113 4.25 -21.51 -8.11
N PRO A 114 4.46 -22.52 -8.98
CA PRO A 114 4.42 -22.29 -10.43
C PRO A 114 3.04 -21.74 -10.84
N GLY A 115 3.04 -20.74 -11.70
CA GLY A 115 1.80 -20.07 -12.16
C GLY A 115 1.45 -18.81 -11.41
N ILE A 116 2.10 -18.49 -10.29
CA ILE A 116 1.96 -17.20 -9.58
C ILE A 116 3.27 -16.42 -9.68
N ARG A 117 3.20 -15.21 -10.23
CA ARG A 117 4.33 -14.31 -10.41
C ARG A 117 4.12 -13.00 -9.63
N PRO A 118 4.84 -12.80 -8.52
CA PRO A 118 4.86 -11.51 -7.83
C PRO A 118 5.45 -10.42 -8.71
N LEU A 119 4.81 -9.25 -8.76
CA LEU A 119 5.36 -8.07 -9.41
C LEU A 119 6.09 -7.22 -8.38
N ARG A 120 7.37 -6.95 -8.63
CA ARG A 120 8.23 -6.15 -7.72
C ARG A 120 7.71 -4.72 -7.60
N PRO A 121 7.28 -4.28 -6.40
CA PRO A 121 6.83 -2.91 -6.20
C PRO A 121 8.03 -1.95 -6.13
N GLN A 122 7.84 -0.73 -6.59
CA GLN A 122 8.80 0.36 -6.41
C GLN A 122 8.60 1.12 -5.08
N ALA A 123 7.47 0.90 -4.43
CA ALA A 123 7.10 1.51 -3.16
C ALA A 123 6.03 0.68 -2.44
N SER A 124 5.79 1.00 -1.16
CA SER A 124 4.73 0.40 -0.35
C SER A 124 5.03 -1.05 0.11
N PHE A 125 4.10 -1.60 0.87
CA PHE A 125 4.11 -2.98 1.38
C PHE A 125 3.06 -3.85 0.66
N LEU A 126 2.66 -3.46 -0.55
CA LEU A 126 1.64 -4.15 -1.32
C LEU A 126 2.27 -4.75 -2.58
N VAL A 127 2.10 -6.05 -2.77
CA VAL A 127 2.63 -6.79 -3.92
C VAL A 127 1.46 -7.31 -4.75
N TRP A 128 1.47 -7.06 -6.05
CA TRP A 128 0.60 -7.72 -6.99
C TRP A 128 1.11 -9.13 -7.28
N LEU A 129 0.23 -10.10 -7.15
CA LEU A 129 0.45 -11.47 -7.57
C LEU A 129 -0.27 -11.67 -8.91
N ASP A 130 0.47 -11.82 -9.98
CA ASP A 130 -0.05 -12.25 -11.28
C ASP A 130 -0.30 -13.76 -11.22
N CYS A 131 -1.57 -14.14 -11.18
CA CYS A 131 -2.03 -15.51 -11.06
C CYS A 131 -2.53 -16.09 -12.40
N ASN A 132 -2.40 -15.37 -13.51
CA ASN A 132 -2.86 -15.80 -14.83
C ASN A 132 -2.22 -17.13 -15.28
N GLY A 133 -1.00 -17.42 -14.80
CA GLY A 133 -0.31 -18.69 -15.08
C GLY A 133 -0.97 -19.93 -14.49
N LEU A 134 -1.97 -19.77 -13.59
CA LEU A 134 -2.76 -20.90 -13.07
C LEU A 134 -3.88 -21.33 -14.02
N GLY A 135 -4.27 -20.49 -14.99
CA GLY A 135 -5.34 -20.80 -15.95
C GLY A 135 -6.74 -20.88 -15.32
N LEU A 136 -6.93 -20.29 -14.14
CA LEU A 136 -8.21 -20.27 -13.42
C LEU A 136 -9.09 -19.09 -13.88
N ASN A 137 -10.40 -19.31 -13.88
CA ASN A 137 -11.33 -18.19 -13.97
C ASN A 137 -11.44 -17.46 -12.63
N HIS A 138 -12.15 -16.32 -12.61
CA HIS A 138 -12.27 -15.46 -11.44
C HIS A 138 -12.81 -16.19 -10.19
N GLU A 139 -13.92 -16.92 -10.34
CA GLU A 139 -14.54 -17.67 -9.22
C GLU A 139 -13.59 -18.73 -8.66
N GLN A 140 -12.91 -19.47 -9.54
CA GLN A 140 -11.90 -20.46 -9.15
C GLN A 140 -10.70 -19.84 -8.44
N LEU A 141 -10.27 -18.64 -8.87
CA LEU A 141 -9.20 -17.90 -8.23
C LEU A 141 -9.57 -17.47 -6.81
N LEU A 142 -10.79 -16.97 -6.62
CA LEU A 142 -11.30 -16.61 -5.29
C LEU A 142 -11.43 -17.84 -4.38
N ASP A 143 -12.00 -18.96 -4.88
CA ASP A 143 -12.09 -20.23 -4.16
C ASP A 143 -10.70 -20.72 -3.71
N LEU A 144 -9.70 -20.66 -4.62
CA LEU A 144 -8.33 -21.03 -4.30
C LEU A 144 -7.77 -20.23 -3.11
N PHE A 145 -7.92 -18.90 -3.14
CA PHE A 145 -7.35 -18.06 -2.09
C PHE A 145 -8.15 -18.13 -0.78
N ILE A 146 -9.48 -18.00 -0.87
CA ILE A 146 -10.33 -17.87 0.32
C ILE A 146 -10.59 -19.24 0.96
N ASP A 147 -11.10 -20.20 0.18
CA ASP A 147 -11.61 -21.45 0.74
C ASP A 147 -10.52 -22.53 0.86
N LYS A 148 -9.58 -22.59 -0.08
CA LYS A 148 -8.51 -23.60 -0.03
C LYS A 148 -7.26 -23.14 0.69
N ALA A 149 -6.76 -21.92 0.40
CA ALA A 149 -5.57 -21.39 1.05
C ALA A 149 -5.86 -20.63 2.36
N HIS A 150 -7.13 -20.30 2.65
CA HIS A 150 -7.55 -19.49 3.80
C HIS A 150 -6.86 -18.13 3.87
N LEU A 151 -6.72 -17.47 2.71
CA LEU A 151 -6.08 -16.18 2.54
C LEU A 151 -7.07 -15.16 1.96
N ALA A 152 -7.56 -14.25 2.79
CA ALA A 152 -8.44 -13.16 2.36
C ALA A 152 -7.61 -11.98 1.81
N LEU A 153 -7.09 -12.12 0.60
CA LEU A 153 -6.39 -11.05 -0.11
C LEU A 153 -7.39 -10.10 -0.80
N ASN A 154 -6.90 -8.94 -1.23
CA ASN A 154 -7.72 -8.09 -2.09
C ASN A 154 -7.70 -8.65 -3.51
N ASP A 155 -8.91 -8.83 -4.05
CA ASP A 155 -9.14 -9.20 -5.44
C ASP A 155 -8.71 -8.07 -6.38
N GLY A 156 -8.03 -8.42 -7.46
CA GLY A 156 -7.54 -7.45 -8.44
C GLY A 156 -8.65 -6.74 -9.19
N GLU A 157 -9.76 -7.41 -9.49
CA GLU A 157 -10.88 -6.82 -10.23
C GLU A 157 -11.52 -5.62 -9.51
N MET A 158 -11.45 -5.57 -8.17
CA MET A 158 -11.95 -4.43 -7.39
C MET A 158 -11.23 -3.10 -7.70
N PHE A 159 -10.06 -3.15 -8.35
CA PHE A 159 -9.26 -1.98 -8.71
C PHE A 159 -9.50 -1.50 -10.15
N GLY A 160 -10.37 -2.16 -10.88
CA GLY A 160 -10.79 -1.79 -12.24
C GLY A 160 -10.13 -2.61 -13.35
N PRO A 161 -10.29 -2.19 -14.61
CA PRO A 161 -9.80 -2.93 -15.78
C PRO A 161 -8.29 -3.19 -15.71
N GLY A 162 -7.89 -4.42 -16.03
CA GLY A 162 -6.51 -4.88 -15.95
C GLY A 162 -6.15 -5.54 -14.60
N GLY A 163 -7.11 -5.63 -13.67
CA GLY A 163 -6.95 -6.34 -12.41
C GLY A 163 -7.35 -7.82 -12.48
N GLU A 164 -7.88 -8.27 -13.61
CA GLU A 164 -8.34 -9.64 -13.83
C GLU A 164 -7.16 -10.64 -13.72
N GLY A 165 -7.34 -11.66 -12.91
CA GLY A 165 -6.32 -12.67 -12.65
C GLY A 165 -5.20 -12.23 -11.69
N PHE A 166 -5.38 -11.10 -11.01
CA PHE A 166 -4.44 -10.61 -10.00
C PHE A 166 -5.03 -10.66 -8.59
N MET A 167 -4.13 -10.86 -7.61
CA MET A 167 -4.43 -10.74 -6.18
C MET A 167 -3.43 -9.78 -5.52
N ARG A 168 -3.88 -8.94 -4.58
CA ARG A 168 -3.00 -7.98 -3.88
C ARG A 168 -2.62 -8.50 -2.50
N LEU A 169 -1.35 -8.88 -2.35
CA LEU A 169 -0.78 -9.36 -1.10
C LEU A 169 -0.20 -8.20 -0.27
N ASN A 170 -0.59 -8.11 1.00
CA ASN A 170 0.03 -7.23 1.98
C ASN A 170 1.22 -7.95 2.65
N ILE A 171 2.43 -7.42 2.45
CA ILE A 171 3.68 -7.96 3.00
C ILE A 171 4.20 -7.20 4.22
N GLY A 172 3.46 -6.19 4.70
CA GLY A 172 3.76 -5.43 5.91
C GLY A 172 3.45 -6.23 7.19
N THR A 173 3.95 -7.45 7.27
CA THR A 173 3.71 -8.41 8.34
C THR A 173 5.00 -9.14 8.73
N PRO A 174 5.08 -9.77 9.91
CA PRO A 174 6.22 -10.60 10.28
C PRO A 174 6.48 -11.72 9.26
N ARG A 175 7.77 -11.99 8.97
CA ARG A 175 8.20 -13.01 8.01
C ARG A 175 7.59 -14.39 8.27
N ALA A 176 7.39 -14.76 9.55
CA ALA A 176 6.81 -16.04 9.92
C ALA A 176 5.35 -16.16 9.45
N VAL A 177 4.57 -15.08 9.59
CA VAL A 177 3.17 -15.03 9.12
C VAL A 177 3.13 -15.08 7.59
N LEU A 178 4.01 -14.32 6.93
CA LEU A 178 4.11 -14.32 5.47
C LEU A 178 4.49 -15.71 4.92
N ARG A 179 5.44 -16.39 5.57
CA ARG A 179 5.82 -17.77 5.22
C ARG A 179 4.63 -18.71 5.36
N GLN A 180 3.94 -18.68 6.49
CA GLN A 180 2.75 -19.51 6.71
C GLN A 180 1.70 -19.31 5.61
N ALA A 181 1.43 -18.05 5.23
CA ALA A 181 0.50 -17.72 4.15
C ALA A 181 0.94 -18.33 2.80
N LEU A 182 2.22 -18.23 2.47
CA LEU A 182 2.75 -18.80 1.24
C LEU A 182 2.78 -20.33 1.26
N ASP A 183 3.05 -20.95 2.42
CA ASP A 183 2.97 -22.41 2.59
C ASP A 183 1.52 -22.90 2.36
N GLN A 184 0.52 -22.22 2.92
CA GLN A 184 -0.90 -22.52 2.69
C GLN A 184 -1.27 -22.39 1.21
N LEU A 185 -0.83 -21.32 0.54
CA LEU A 185 -1.07 -21.11 -0.89
C LEU A 185 -0.41 -22.22 -1.73
N THR A 186 0.80 -22.60 -1.37
CA THR A 186 1.53 -23.71 -2.05
C THR A 186 0.73 -24.99 -2.00
N GLU A 187 0.23 -25.38 -0.84
CA GLU A 187 -0.56 -26.61 -0.69
C GLU A 187 -1.90 -26.51 -1.44
N ALA A 188 -2.54 -25.36 -1.44
CA ALA A 188 -3.78 -25.15 -2.20
C ALA A 188 -3.55 -25.28 -3.72
N VAL A 189 -2.45 -24.71 -4.24
CA VAL A 189 -2.10 -24.79 -5.68
C VAL A 189 -1.71 -26.21 -6.10
N LYS A 190 -1.03 -26.97 -5.25
CA LYS A 190 -0.70 -28.38 -5.55
C LYS A 190 -1.93 -29.28 -5.67
N ASN A 191 -3.05 -28.88 -5.10
CA ASN A 191 -4.31 -29.64 -5.08
C ASN A 191 -5.34 -29.10 -6.10
N LEU A 192 -4.90 -28.30 -7.09
CA LEU A 192 -5.69 -27.89 -8.24
C LEU A 192 -5.80 -29.05 -9.23
#